data_08d210b83538c0b087c6c7c481755c3e
#
_entry.id   08d210b83538c0b087c6c7c481755c3e
#
_cell.length_a   1.000
_cell.length_b   1.000
_cell.length_c   1.000
_cell.angle_alpha   90.00
_cell.angle_beta   90.00
_cell.angle_gamma   90.00
#
_symmetry.space_group_name_H-M   'P 1'
#
loop_
_entity.id
_entity.type
_entity.pdbx_description
1 polymer ?
#
loop_
_entity_poly.entity_id
_entity_poly.type
_entity_poly.pdbx_seq_one_letter_code
_entity_poly.pdbx_strand_id
1 'polypeptide(L)'
;MGIEQKYDVAIVGGGLAGLGLAIQCARMGYRTVLFEKESYPFHKVCGEYVSLESWNFLQDLGLPLSDMQLPIINRLLITTPNGNYLETPLPLGGFGISRYTLDQQLAAIARQEGVTILEETKVTNVIYRNNSFLVFSGKGETEARVVAGAYGKRGNLDVKWKRQFTQVKPNKLNHYVAVKYHIRTHHAADLIALHNFENGYCGISQIEENKYCLCYLTTAANLRNSRNDISIMEKDILMKNPFLERIFSNAEWLYEEPLAISRISFNKKSQVENHVLMIGDTAGLITPLCGNGMSMALHSSKLAFEEIHSFLQGTSNRFEMEIQYTQQWEKYFGRRLQAGRWLQRFFGNTRSSNLLIKTVKPFPKFVSFLIQQTHGKPF
;
A
#
# COMPACT_ATOMS: atom_id res chain seq x y z
N MET A 1 35.20 16.83 7.94
CA MET A 1 34.43 15.92 8.79
C MET A 1 33.14 16.63 9.14
N GLY A 2 32.03 16.27 8.50
CA GLY A 2 30.72 16.87 8.81
C GLY A 2 30.27 16.39 10.19
N ILE A 3 29.63 17.26 10.95
CA ILE A 3 29.02 16.94 12.24
C ILE A 3 27.97 15.86 11.96
N GLU A 4 28.21 14.63 12.46
CA GLU A 4 27.23 13.54 12.43
C GLU A 4 25.97 14.02 13.15
N GLN A 5 24.91 14.30 12.38
CA GLN A 5 23.62 14.61 12.99
C GLN A 5 23.06 13.32 13.61
N LYS A 6 22.94 13.30 14.95
CA LYS A 6 22.34 12.19 15.69
C LYS A 6 20.83 12.37 15.76
N TYR A 7 20.09 11.36 15.29
CA TYR A 7 18.63 11.30 15.37
C TYR A 7 18.19 10.21 16.35
N ASP A 8 17.02 10.38 16.92
CA ASP A 8 16.40 9.31 17.68
C ASP A 8 15.80 8.26 16.76
N VAL A 9 15.14 8.71 15.67
CA VAL A 9 14.50 7.84 14.69
C VAL A 9 14.88 8.24 13.28
N ALA A 10 15.33 7.27 12.46
CA ALA A 10 15.51 7.43 11.03
C ALA A 10 14.53 6.53 10.26
N ILE A 11 13.85 7.10 9.27
CA ILE A 11 12.80 6.41 8.51
C ILE A 11 13.22 6.38 7.05
N VAL A 12 13.27 5.17 6.48
CA VAL A 12 13.67 4.96 5.08
C VAL A 12 12.43 4.73 4.23
N GLY A 13 12.00 5.76 3.53
CA GLY A 13 10.82 5.77 2.65
C GLY A 13 9.69 6.66 3.18
N GLY A 14 9.29 7.64 2.38
CA GLY A 14 8.26 8.64 2.67
C GLY A 14 6.88 8.27 2.09
N GLY A 15 6.46 7.01 2.25
CA GLY A 15 5.06 6.62 2.01
C GLY A 15 4.21 6.78 3.27
N LEU A 16 2.94 6.33 3.21
CA LEU A 16 1.97 6.47 4.31
C LEU A 16 2.50 5.96 5.66
N ALA A 17 3.14 4.79 5.66
CA ALA A 17 3.69 4.22 6.89
C ALA A 17 4.85 5.07 7.43
N GLY A 18 5.76 5.53 6.56
CA GLY A 18 6.89 6.35 6.97
C GLY A 18 6.47 7.73 7.47
N LEU A 19 5.58 8.41 6.75
CA LEU A 19 5.05 9.71 7.14
C LEU A 19 4.21 9.62 8.43
N GLY A 20 3.34 8.61 8.54
CA GLY A 20 2.55 8.39 9.76
C GLY A 20 3.43 8.12 10.98
N LEU A 21 4.52 7.35 10.85
CA LEU A 21 5.47 7.14 11.93
C LEU A 21 6.25 8.43 12.26
N ALA A 22 6.69 9.17 11.23
CA ALA A 22 7.47 10.38 11.41
C ALA A 22 6.70 11.45 12.20
N ILE A 23 5.44 11.69 11.86
CA ILE A 23 4.57 12.65 12.55
C ILE A 23 4.42 12.27 14.02
N GLN A 24 4.11 11.00 14.31
CA GLN A 24 3.94 10.52 15.69
C GLN A 24 5.22 10.68 16.52
N CYS A 25 6.38 10.32 15.94
CA CYS A 25 7.68 10.47 16.62
C CYS A 25 8.01 11.93 16.90
N ALA A 26 7.81 12.83 15.92
CA ALA A 26 8.11 14.24 16.09
C ALA A 26 7.23 14.92 17.15
N ARG A 27 5.95 14.58 17.23
CA ARG A 27 5.01 15.07 18.27
C ARG A 27 5.43 14.69 19.69
N MET A 28 6.14 13.59 19.84
CA MET A 28 6.71 13.19 21.13
C MET A 28 8.09 13.82 21.39
N GLY A 29 8.53 14.76 20.55
CA GLY A 29 9.81 15.47 20.71
C GLY A 29 11.03 14.67 20.24
N TYR A 30 10.86 13.52 19.58
CA TYR A 30 11.98 12.75 19.06
C TYR A 30 12.56 13.39 17.81
N ARG A 31 13.88 13.58 17.77
CA ARG A 31 14.59 14.05 16.57
C ARG A 31 14.44 12.99 15.46
N THR A 32 13.63 13.30 14.46
CA THR A 32 13.24 12.37 13.40
C THR A 32 13.73 12.83 12.05
N VAL A 33 14.38 11.91 11.32
CA VAL A 33 14.75 12.11 9.90
C VAL A 33 14.03 11.08 9.02
N LEU A 34 13.51 11.56 7.89
CA LEU A 34 12.84 10.73 6.89
C LEU A 34 13.55 10.91 5.54
N PHE A 35 13.91 9.79 4.91
CA PHE A 35 14.55 9.76 3.59
C PHE A 35 13.51 9.33 2.55
N GLU A 36 13.25 10.17 1.55
CA GLU A 36 12.45 9.81 0.38
C GLU A 36 13.29 10.03 -0.89
N LYS A 37 13.24 9.08 -1.81
CA LYS A 37 14.02 9.13 -3.06
C LYS A 37 13.40 10.03 -4.13
N GLU A 38 12.10 10.35 -4.00
CA GLU A 38 11.34 11.25 -4.88
C GLU A 38 11.11 12.60 -4.19
N SER A 39 10.65 13.61 -4.93
CA SER A 39 10.15 14.88 -4.38
C SER A 39 8.63 14.86 -4.29
N TYR A 40 8.07 15.39 -3.19
CA TYR A 40 6.62 15.56 -3.08
C TYR A 40 6.14 16.80 -3.85
N PRO A 41 4.94 16.71 -4.47
CA PRO A 41 4.07 15.54 -4.61
C PRO A 41 4.46 14.67 -5.79
N PHE A 42 4.23 13.36 -5.70
CA PHE A 42 4.44 12.44 -6.81
C PHE A 42 3.42 11.30 -6.82
N HIS A 43 3.15 10.78 -8.01
CA HIS A 43 2.21 9.69 -8.18
C HIS A 43 2.81 8.33 -7.83
N LYS A 44 2.00 7.46 -7.24
CA LYS A 44 2.36 6.05 -6.94
C LYS A 44 1.34 5.10 -7.53
N VAL A 45 1.77 3.92 -7.94
CA VAL A 45 0.86 2.86 -8.39
C VAL A 45 0.12 2.27 -7.19
N CYS A 46 -1.15 2.66 -7.07
CA CYS A 46 -2.06 2.34 -5.97
C CYS A 46 -3.50 2.45 -6.46
N GLY A 47 -4.42 1.70 -5.86
CA GLY A 47 -5.86 1.80 -6.16
C GLY A 47 -6.56 2.99 -5.51
N GLU A 48 -5.88 3.73 -4.63
CA GLU A 48 -6.32 5.00 -4.03
C GLU A 48 -7.67 4.97 -3.29
N TYR A 49 -8.10 3.79 -2.90
CA TYR A 49 -9.20 3.56 -1.97
C TYR A 49 -8.64 3.33 -0.57
N VAL A 50 -9.09 4.11 0.41
CA VAL A 50 -8.72 4.00 1.83
C VAL A 50 -9.92 3.53 2.63
N SER A 51 -9.78 2.45 3.38
CA SER A 51 -10.83 1.98 4.28
C SER A 51 -11.08 2.99 5.42
N LEU A 52 -12.35 3.18 5.80
CA LEU A 52 -12.74 4.03 6.93
C LEU A 52 -12.14 3.57 8.27
N GLU A 53 -11.52 2.39 8.34
CA GLU A 53 -10.77 1.99 9.55
C GLU A 53 -9.63 2.94 9.91
N SER A 54 -9.11 3.71 8.92
CA SER A 54 -8.01 4.67 9.11
C SER A 54 -8.46 6.12 9.28
N TRP A 55 -9.76 6.40 9.21
CA TRP A 55 -10.27 7.78 9.18
C TRP A 55 -9.84 8.58 10.42
N ASN A 56 -10.12 8.05 11.61
CA ASN A 56 -9.79 8.74 12.86
C ASN A 56 -8.27 8.91 12.99
N PHE A 57 -7.49 7.88 12.69
CA PHE A 57 -6.05 7.96 12.78
C PHE A 57 -5.46 9.03 11.83
N LEU A 58 -6.00 9.17 10.62
CA LEU A 58 -5.58 10.23 9.70
C LEU A 58 -5.97 11.62 10.21
N GLN A 59 -7.14 11.77 10.83
CA GLN A 59 -7.54 13.02 11.51
C GLN A 59 -6.61 13.31 12.69
N ASP A 60 -6.29 12.31 13.49
CA ASP A 60 -5.33 12.44 14.60
C ASP A 60 -3.93 12.82 14.12
N LEU A 61 -3.53 12.41 12.91
CA LEU A 61 -2.31 12.90 12.27
C LEU A 61 -2.41 14.35 11.77
N GLY A 62 -3.60 14.96 11.82
CA GLY A 62 -3.82 16.36 11.45
C GLY A 62 -4.40 16.59 10.06
N LEU A 63 -4.85 15.53 9.36
CA LEU A 63 -5.49 15.70 8.05
C LEU A 63 -6.93 16.22 8.21
N PRO A 64 -7.31 17.31 7.51
CA PRO A 64 -8.65 17.87 7.58
C PRO A 64 -9.63 17.12 6.67
N LEU A 65 -9.78 15.79 6.86
CA LEU A 65 -10.54 14.92 5.96
C LEU A 65 -11.97 15.38 5.75
N SER A 66 -12.61 15.94 6.77
CA SER A 66 -13.99 16.44 6.69
C SER A 66 -14.14 17.63 5.72
N ASP A 67 -13.07 18.42 5.53
CA ASP A 67 -13.09 19.61 4.68
C ASP A 67 -12.67 19.30 3.24
N MET A 68 -12.11 18.13 2.99
CA MET A 68 -11.53 17.74 1.68
C MET A 68 -12.58 17.31 0.67
N GLN A 69 -13.86 17.21 1.01
CA GLN A 69 -14.96 16.79 0.11
C GLN A 69 -14.64 15.47 -0.65
N LEU A 70 -14.10 14.49 0.07
CA LEU A 70 -13.69 13.22 -0.52
C LEU A 70 -14.91 12.32 -0.83
N PRO A 71 -14.89 11.55 -1.92
CA PRO A 71 -15.95 10.60 -2.22
C PRO A 71 -15.99 9.48 -1.18
N ILE A 72 -17.16 9.24 -0.59
CA ILE A 72 -17.40 8.13 0.33
C ILE A 72 -17.91 6.93 -0.45
N ILE A 73 -17.21 5.82 -0.33
CA ILE A 73 -17.43 4.59 -1.07
C ILE A 73 -18.03 3.54 -0.15
N ASN A 74 -19.25 3.12 -0.41
CA ASN A 74 -20.01 2.19 0.43
C ASN A 74 -20.59 1.00 -0.33
N ARG A 75 -20.31 0.88 -1.66
CA ARG A 75 -20.72 -0.25 -2.50
C ARG A 75 -19.52 -0.87 -3.22
N LEU A 76 -19.59 -2.17 -3.44
CA LEU A 76 -18.60 -2.95 -4.18
C LEU A 76 -19.26 -3.68 -5.34
N LEU A 77 -18.71 -3.53 -6.53
CA LEU A 77 -19.06 -4.30 -7.72
C LEU A 77 -17.91 -5.24 -8.08
N ILE A 78 -18.17 -6.52 -8.23
CA ILE A 78 -17.21 -7.48 -8.76
C ILE A 78 -17.74 -8.04 -10.06
N THR A 79 -16.95 -7.99 -11.14
CA THR A 79 -17.34 -8.59 -12.42
C THR A 79 -16.40 -9.73 -12.81
N THR A 80 -16.95 -10.72 -13.51
CA THR A 80 -16.15 -11.80 -14.13
C THR A 80 -15.69 -11.39 -15.53
N PRO A 81 -14.71 -12.06 -16.13
CA PRO A 81 -14.26 -11.76 -17.49
C PRO A 81 -15.38 -11.80 -18.54
N ASN A 82 -16.45 -12.56 -18.30
CA ASN A 82 -17.60 -12.69 -19.21
C ASN A 82 -18.75 -11.71 -18.89
N GLY A 83 -18.54 -10.73 -18.00
CA GLY A 83 -19.55 -9.72 -17.66
C GLY A 83 -20.58 -10.14 -16.61
N ASN A 84 -20.56 -11.36 -16.05
CA ASN A 84 -21.37 -11.67 -14.87
C ASN A 84 -20.91 -10.82 -13.69
N TYR A 85 -21.83 -10.39 -12.83
CA TYR A 85 -21.47 -9.50 -11.75
C TYR A 85 -22.19 -9.80 -10.43
N LEU A 86 -21.56 -9.33 -9.37
CA LEU A 86 -22.08 -9.27 -8.01
C LEU A 86 -21.89 -7.82 -7.51
N GLU A 87 -22.98 -7.19 -7.08
CA GLU A 87 -22.92 -5.92 -6.37
C GLU A 87 -23.37 -6.13 -4.91
N THR A 88 -22.70 -5.48 -3.97
CA THR A 88 -22.95 -5.65 -2.54
C THR A 88 -22.54 -4.39 -1.77
N PRO A 89 -23.21 -4.06 -0.66
CA PRO A 89 -22.73 -3.03 0.25
C PRO A 89 -21.34 -3.37 0.83
N LEU A 90 -20.55 -2.34 1.10
CA LEU A 90 -19.34 -2.42 1.91
C LEU A 90 -19.69 -2.01 3.35
N PRO A 91 -19.72 -2.93 4.33
CA PRO A 91 -20.22 -2.64 5.67
C PRO A 91 -19.49 -1.52 6.40
N LEU A 92 -18.17 -1.45 6.28
CA LEU A 92 -17.36 -0.37 6.83
C LEU A 92 -17.25 0.81 5.85
N GLY A 93 -17.12 0.52 4.56
CA GLY A 93 -16.87 1.52 3.54
C GLY A 93 -15.44 2.04 3.52
N GLY A 94 -15.26 3.07 2.71
CA GLY A 94 -13.98 3.75 2.53
C GLY A 94 -14.18 5.10 1.86
N PHE A 95 -13.09 5.71 1.49
CA PHE A 95 -13.05 6.95 0.74
C PHE A 95 -11.95 6.91 -0.31
N GLY A 96 -12.09 7.72 -1.34
CA GLY A 96 -11.10 7.85 -2.38
C GLY A 96 -10.24 9.09 -2.20
N ILE A 97 -8.93 8.93 -2.27
CA ILE A 97 -7.96 10.03 -2.27
C ILE A 97 -6.70 9.59 -2.99
N SER A 98 -6.17 10.45 -3.87
CA SER A 98 -4.95 10.14 -4.58
C SER A 98 -3.74 10.10 -3.62
N ARG A 99 -2.77 9.24 -3.95
CA ARG A 99 -1.49 9.21 -3.24
C ARG A 99 -0.70 10.51 -3.44
N TYR A 100 -0.96 11.21 -4.54
CA TYR A 100 -0.40 12.52 -4.84
C TYR A 100 -0.81 13.53 -3.76
N THR A 101 -2.10 13.64 -3.49
CA THR A 101 -2.67 14.54 -2.48
C THR A 101 -2.37 14.08 -1.06
N LEU A 102 -2.63 12.81 -0.76
CA LEU A 102 -2.50 12.28 0.60
C LEU A 102 -1.05 12.30 1.11
N ASP A 103 -0.09 11.83 0.30
CA ASP A 103 1.32 11.83 0.71
C ASP A 103 1.86 13.27 0.86
N GLN A 104 1.45 14.20 -0.02
CA GLN A 104 1.81 15.62 0.05
C GLN A 104 1.31 16.26 1.35
N GLN A 105 0.04 16.06 1.71
CA GLN A 105 -0.54 16.62 2.93
C GLN A 105 0.17 16.07 4.19
N LEU A 106 0.40 14.76 4.25
CA LEU A 106 1.14 14.15 5.36
C LEU A 106 2.60 14.64 5.43
N ALA A 107 3.26 14.87 4.30
CA ALA A 107 4.61 15.42 4.27
C ALA A 107 4.64 16.87 4.76
N ALA A 108 3.62 17.68 4.43
CA ALA A 108 3.48 19.04 4.95
C ALA A 108 3.31 19.03 6.47
N ILE A 109 2.43 18.18 7.00
CA ILE A 109 2.25 18.02 8.45
C ILE A 109 3.53 17.56 9.12
N ALA A 110 4.24 16.57 8.56
CA ALA A 110 5.49 16.09 9.11
C ALA A 110 6.55 17.21 9.21
N ARG A 111 6.64 18.10 8.20
CA ARG A 111 7.53 19.27 8.25
C ARG A 111 7.12 20.25 9.35
N GLN A 112 5.81 20.52 9.50
CA GLN A 112 5.29 21.40 10.54
C GLN A 112 5.59 20.87 11.95
N GLU A 113 5.57 19.54 12.13
CA GLU A 113 5.94 18.88 13.38
C GLU A 113 7.47 18.79 13.62
N GLY A 114 8.29 19.33 12.70
CA GLY A 114 9.75 19.38 12.87
C GLY A 114 10.51 18.16 12.34
N VAL A 115 9.88 17.30 11.54
CA VAL A 115 10.59 16.19 10.88
C VAL A 115 11.57 16.72 9.84
N THR A 116 12.83 16.28 9.91
CA THR A 116 13.81 16.51 8.83
C THR A 116 13.49 15.59 7.66
N ILE A 117 12.85 16.10 6.61
CA ILE A 117 12.55 15.33 5.40
C ILE A 117 13.65 15.56 4.36
N LEU A 118 14.36 14.50 3.98
CA LEU A 118 15.38 14.50 2.95
C LEU A 118 14.80 13.88 1.67
N GLU A 119 14.27 14.74 0.80
CA GLU A 119 13.77 14.38 -0.53
C GLU A 119 14.93 14.13 -1.51
N GLU A 120 14.64 13.45 -2.61
CA GLU A 120 15.61 13.05 -3.65
C GLU A 120 16.81 12.29 -3.05
N THR A 121 16.56 11.62 -1.90
CA THR A 121 17.62 11.04 -1.10
C THR A 121 17.38 9.54 -0.92
N LYS A 122 18.05 8.76 -1.75
CA LYS A 122 17.99 7.31 -1.69
C LYS A 122 18.96 6.77 -0.64
N VAL A 123 18.45 6.00 0.31
CA VAL A 123 19.26 5.22 1.24
C VAL A 123 19.86 4.02 0.51
N THR A 124 21.17 3.86 0.61
CA THR A 124 21.92 2.80 -0.06
C THR A 124 22.32 1.66 0.87
N ASN A 125 22.43 1.95 2.16
CA ASN A 125 22.73 0.96 3.19
C ASN A 125 22.27 1.39 4.58
N VAL A 126 22.06 0.43 5.47
CA VAL A 126 21.86 0.64 6.91
C VAL A 126 22.67 -0.43 7.64
N ILE A 127 23.47 -0.01 8.60
CA ILE A 127 24.34 -0.89 9.38
C ILE A 127 24.02 -0.67 10.88
N TYR A 128 23.74 -1.75 11.59
CA TYR A 128 23.64 -1.74 13.05
C TYR A 128 25.00 -2.01 13.67
N ARG A 129 25.43 -1.10 14.53
CA ARG A 129 26.72 -1.20 15.22
C ARG A 129 26.69 -0.42 16.54
N ASN A 130 27.31 -0.96 17.60
CA ASN A 130 27.42 -0.29 18.89
C ASN A 130 26.09 0.26 19.44
N ASN A 131 25.03 -0.52 19.34
CA ASN A 131 23.66 -0.18 19.77
C ASN A 131 23.02 1.03 19.07
N SER A 132 23.58 1.47 17.95
CA SER A 132 23.04 2.51 17.06
C SER A 132 23.09 2.07 15.60
N PHE A 133 22.52 2.89 14.73
CA PHE A 133 22.51 2.66 13.29
C PHE A 133 23.30 3.73 12.56
N LEU A 134 24.00 3.32 11.50
CA LEU A 134 24.54 4.19 10.48
C LEU A 134 23.71 4.02 9.21
N VAL A 135 23.06 5.09 8.77
CA VAL A 135 22.25 5.15 7.54
C VAL A 135 23.05 5.88 6.47
N PHE A 136 23.30 5.19 5.36
CA PHE A 136 24.10 5.69 4.24
C PHE A 136 23.18 6.17 3.11
N SER A 137 23.36 7.38 2.66
CA SER A 137 22.61 7.98 1.56
C SER A 137 23.52 8.81 0.64
N GLY A 138 22.96 9.33 -0.44
CA GLY A 138 23.67 10.28 -1.31
C GLY A 138 24.08 11.59 -0.62
N LYS A 139 23.50 11.92 0.53
CA LYS A 139 23.84 13.09 1.35
C LYS A 139 24.83 12.81 2.47
N GLY A 140 25.43 11.60 2.52
CA GLY A 140 26.38 11.20 3.54
C GLY A 140 25.83 10.19 4.55
N GLU A 141 26.44 10.15 5.72
CA GLU A 141 26.10 9.23 6.82
C GLU A 141 25.25 9.93 7.86
N THR A 142 24.27 9.21 8.40
CA THR A 142 23.37 9.70 9.45
C THR A 142 23.32 8.66 10.55
N GLU A 143 23.55 9.07 11.81
CA GLU A 143 23.42 8.18 12.98
C GLU A 143 22.00 8.26 13.55
N ALA A 144 21.42 7.10 13.93
CA ALA A 144 20.13 7.04 14.61
C ALA A 144 20.05 5.91 15.64
N ARG A 145 19.25 6.12 16.70
CA ARG A 145 19.02 5.10 17.73
C ARG A 145 18.09 3.99 17.21
N VAL A 146 17.11 4.32 16.39
CA VAL A 146 16.14 3.39 15.77
C VAL A 146 16.04 3.67 14.28
N VAL A 147 15.89 2.61 13.48
CA VAL A 147 15.60 2.73 12.05
C VAL A 147 14.33 1.97 11.71
N ALA A 148 13.43 2.61 10.95
CA ALA A 148 12.26 1.98 10.34
C ALA A 148 12.39 1.94 8.82
N GLY A 149 12.17 0.77 8.22
CA GLY A 149 12.14 0.54 6.78
C GLY A 149 10.71 0.64 6.24
N ALA A 150 10.39 1.75 5.57
CA ALA A 150 9.08 2.08 5.00
C ALA A 150 9.14 2.24 3.46
N TYR A 151 10.10 1.61 2.79
CA TYR A 151 10.42 1.81 1.37
C TYR A 151 9.53 1.00 0.41
N GLY A 152 8.46 0.39 0.92
CA GLY A 152 7.36 -0.17 0.14
C GLY A 152 7.57 -1.61 -0.33
N LYS A 153 7.03 -1.92 -1.51
CA LYS A 153 6.88 -3.30 -2.01
C LYS A 153 8.19 -4.04 -2.21
N ARG A 154 9.23 -3.35 -2.66
CA ARG A 154 10.58 -3.85 -2.86
C ARG A 154 11.57 -2.68 -2.96
N GLY A 155 12.68 -2.77 -2.24
CA GLY A 155 13.77 -1.80 -2.26
C GLY A 155 15.13 -2.43 -2.57
N ASN A 156 16.14 -1.58 -2.76
CA ASN A 156 17.53 -2.01 -2.90
C ASN A 156 18.06 -2.68 -1.62
N LEU A 157 17.57 -2.27 -0.46
CA LEU A 157 17.95 -2.89 0.82
C LEU A 157 17.48 -4.34 0.92
N ASP A 158 16.28 -4.68 0.40
CA ASP A 158 15.81 -6.07 0.36
C ASP A 158 16.75 -6.99 -0.41
N VAL A 159 17.27 -6.50 -1.53
CA VAL A 159 18.22 -7.24 -2.36
C VAL A 159 19.58 -7.34 -1.67
N LYS A 160 20.08 -6.23 -1.12
CA LYS A 160 21.37 -6.16 -0.43
C LYS A 160 21.41 -7.07 0.79
N TRP A 161 20.36 -7.09 1.59
CA TRP A 161 20.22 -7.95 2.76
C TRP A 161 19.79 -9.39 2.43
N LYS A 162 19.60 -9.71 1.14
CA LYS A 162 19.17 -11.02 0.66
C LYS A 162 17.92 -11.53 1.38
N ARG A 163 16.96 -10.60 1.67
CA ARG A 163 15.71 -10.97 2.36
C ARG A 163 15.05 -12.16 1.66
N GLN A 164 14.57 -13.13 2.43
CA GLN A 164 14.09 -14.43 1.95
C GLN A 164 13.12 -14.33 0.76
N PHE A 165 12.18 -13.38 0.78
CA PHE A 165 11.20 -13.22 -0.30
C PHE A 165 11.83 -12.80 -1.65
N THR A 166 13.05 -12.26 -1.64
CA THR A 166 13.78 -11.87 -2.87
C THR A 166 14.50 -13.04 -3.51
N GLN A 167 14.71 -14.14 -2.77
CA GLN A 167 15.41 -15.35 -3.20
C GLN A 167 14.46 -16.42 -3.75
N VAL A 168 13.16 -16.23 -3.64
CA VAL A 168 12.15 -17.20 -4.08
C VAL A 168 12.03 -17.22 -5.60
N LYS A 169 12.07 -18.41 -6.19
CA LYS A 169 11.81 -18.62 -7.63
C LYS A 169 10.41 -18.12 -8.03
N PRO A 170 10.19 -17.78 -9.32
CA PRO A 170 8.87 -17.40 -9.83
C PRO A 170 7.79 -18.40 -9.44
N ASN A 171 6.71 -17.92 -8.83
CA ASN A 171 5.55 -18.71 -8.45
C ASN A 171 4.26 -17.87 -8.54
N LYS A 172 3.11 -18.46 -8.16
CA LYS A 172 1.80 -17.80 -8.22
C LYS A 172 1.64 -16.58 -7.29
N LEU A 173 2.57 -16.32 -6.40
CA LEU A 173 2.54 -15.20 -5.44
C LEU A 173 3.51 -14.07 -5.79
N ASN A 174 4.29 -14.22 -6.87
CA ASN A 174 5.24 -13.20 -7.32
C ASN A 174 5.19 -13.03 -8.84
N HIS A 175 5.96 -12.07 -9.38
CA HIS A 175 5.97 -11.73 -10.81
C HIS A 175 4.68 -11.08 -11.33
N TYR A 176 4.10 -10.18 -10.53
CA TYR A 176 3.02 -9.32 -10.98
C TYR A 176 3.53 -7.98 -11.48
N VAL A 177 2.74 -7.41 -12.39
CA VAL A 177 2.84 -6.03 -12.89
C VAL A 177 1.57 -5.31 -12.48
N ALA A 178 1.69 -4.07 -12.05
CA ALA A 178 0.53 -3.21 -11.82
C ALA A 178 0.69 -1.92 -12.63
N VAL A 179 -0.43 -1.45 -13.17
CA VAL A 179 -0.52 -0.26 -14.01
C VAL A 179 -1.65 0.61 -13.46
N LYS A 180 -1.43 1.93 -13.50
CA LYS A 180 -2.38 2.92 -12.98
C LYS A 180 -2.53 4.08 -13.92
N TYR A 181 -3.78 4.56 -13.99
CA TYR A 181 -4.20 5.80 -14.61
C TYR A 181 -5.06 6.63 -13.66
N HIS A 182 -5.12 7.94 -13.90
CA HIS A 182 -6.26 8.75 -13.51
C HIS A 182 -7.09 9.05 -14.77
N ILE A 183 -8.40 8.97 -14.62
CA ILE A 183 -9.35 9.16 -15.73
C ILE A 183 -10.55 9.98 -15.27
N ARG A 184 -11.30 10.54 -16.23
CA ARG A 184 -12.70 10.95 -16.04
C ARG A 184 -13.61 10.02 -16.82
N THR A 185 -14.67 9.55 -16.19
CA THR A 185 -15.62 8.62 -16.79
C THR A 185 -16.95 8.65 -16.03
N HIS A 186 -18.00 8.10 -16.65
CA HIS A 186 -19.29 7.90 -15.97
C HIS A 186 -19.22 6.63 -15.09
N HIS A 187 -18.97 6.82 -13.81
CA HIS A 187 -19.00 5.77 -12.79
C HIS A 187 -19.64 6.32 -11.51
N ALA A 188 -20.33 5.48 -10.73
CA ALA A 188 -20.98 5.94 -9.51
C ALA A 188 -19.91 6.33 -8.45
N ALA A 189 -20.09 7.48 -7.82
CA ALA A 189 -19.12 8.05 -6.88
C ALA A 189 -18.92 7.18 -5.62
N ASP A 190 -19.99 6.51 -5.17
CA ASP A 190 -20.06 5.67 -3.99
C ASP A 190 -19.65 4.22 -4.23
N LEU A 191 -19.21 3.89 -5.46
CA LEU A 191 -18.94 2.52 -5.92
C LEU A 191 -17.45 2.30 -6.20
N ILE A 192 -16.87 1.28 -5.57
CA ILE A 192 -15.63 0.68 -6.05
C ILE A 192 -15.96 -0.56 -6.89
N ALA A 193 -15.38 -0.67 -8.09
CA ALA A 193 -15.54 -1.86 -8.90
C ALA A 193 -14.23 -2.61 -9.09
N LEU A 194 -14.33 -3.94 -9.09
CA LEU A 194 -13.24 -4.88 -9.34
C LEU A 194 -13.60 -5.74 -10.55
N HIS A 195 -13.04 -5.40 -11.69
CA HIS A 195 -13.30 -6.09 -12.97
C HIS A 195 -12.25 -7.16 -13.21
N ASN A 196 -12.66 -8.43 -13.18
CA ASN A 196 -11.75 -9.53 -13.48
C ASN A 196 -11.50 -9.66 -14.97
N PHE A 197 -10.28 -10.00 -15.31
CA PHE A 197 -9.84 -10.42 -16.62
C PHE A 197 -8.84 -11.58 -16.51
N GLU A 198 -8.41 -12.15 -17.60
CA GLU A 198 -7.51 -13.30 -17.57
C GLU A 198 -6.16 -12.97 -16.88
N ASN A 199 -5.86 -13.72 -15.81
CA ASN A 199 -4.68 -13.57 -14.97
C ASN A 199 -4.53 -12.19 -14.29
N GLY A 200 -5.67 -11.49 -14.05
CA GLY A 200 -5.64 -10.19 -13.39
C GLY A 200 -7.01 -9.65 -13.03
N TYR A 201 -7.00 -8.47 -12.46
CA TYR A 201 -8.19 -7.66 -12.21
C TYR A 201 -7.86 -6.18 -12.29
N CYS A 202 -8.85 -5.36 -12.58
CA CYS A 202 -8.79 -3.90 -12.63
C CYS A 202 -9.74 -3.31 -11.60
N GLY A 203 -9.23 -2.43 -10.73
CA GLY A 203 -10.02 -1.64 -9.80
C GLY A 203 -10.31 -0.25 -10.35
N ILE A 204 -11.53 0.25 -10.13
CA ILE A 204 -11.89 1.64 -10.37
C ILE A 204 -12.66 2.20 -9.17
N SER A 205 -12.27 3.39 -8.72
CA SER A 205 -12.97 4.14 -7.67
C SER A 205 -12.76 5.63 -7.87
N GLN A 206 -13.72 6.44 -7.44
CA GLN A 206 -13.58 7.89 -7.46
C GLN A 206 -12.53 8.33 -6.43
N ILE A 207 -11.81 9.39 -6.77
CA ILE A 207 -10.91 10.16 -5.91
C ILE A 207 -11.34 11.63 -5.92
N GLU A 208 -10.57 12.52 -5.33
CA GLU A 208 -10.86 13.95 -5.31
C GLU A 208 -11.04 14.54 -6.73
N GLU A 209 -11.68 15.71 -6.81
CA GLU A 209 -11.90 16.49 -8.04
C GLU A 209 -12.68 15.75 -9.14
N ASN A 210 -13.57 14.85 -8.77
CA ASN A 210 -14.34 14.01 -9.71
C ASN A 210 -13.48 13.19 -10.68
N LYS A 211 -12.24 12.88 -10.28
CA LYS A 211 -11.36 11.95 -10.99
C LYS A 211 -11.59 10.53 -10.50
N TYR A 212 -11.18 9.56 -11.31
CA TYR A 212 -11.21 8.14 -10.95
C TYR A 212 -9.81 7.56 -11.05
N CYS A 213 -9.44 6.77 -10.04
CA CYS A 213 -8.27 5.93 -10.13
C CYS A 213 -8.64 4.62 -10.81
N LEU A 214 -8.03 4.34 -11.95
CA LEU A 214 -8.10 3.06 -12.66
C LEU A 214 -6.76 2.36 -12.46
N CYS A 215 -6.76 1.26 -11.71
CA CYS A 215 -5.52 0.57 -11.37
C CYS A 215 -5.70 -0.94 -11.50
N TYR A 216 -4.85 -1.60 -12.29
CA TYR A 216 -4.94 -3.03 -12.45
C TYR A 216 -3.66 -3.77 -12.08
N LEU A 217 -3.86 -5.03 -11.67
CA LEU A 217 -2.82 -6.00 -11.37
C LEU A 217 -2.94 -7.17 -12.34
N THR A 218 -1.84 -7.54 -12.96
CA THR A 218 -1.78 -8.69 -13.87
C THR A 218 -0.46 -9.46 -13.71
N THR A 219 -0.41 -10.67 -14.25
CA THR A 219 0.84 -11.43 -14.29
C THR A 219 1.82 -10.86 -15.32
N ALA A 220 3.11 -10.93 -15.05
CA ALA A 220 4.12 -10.55 -16.03
C ALA A 220 4.08 -11.43 -17.31
N ALA A 221 3.40 -12.57 -17.26
CA ALA A 221 3.18 -13.40 -18.45
C ALA A 221 2.26 -12.69 -19.46
N ASN A 222 1.17 -12.06 -18.98
CA ASN A 222 0.28 -11.30 -19.86
C ASN A 222 1.03 -10.21 -20.61
N LEU A 223 1.86 -9.43 -19.92
CA LEU A 223 2.67 -8.38 -20.55
C LEU A 223 3.66 -8.95 -21.57
N ARG A 224 4.37 -10.04 -21.23
CA ARG A 224 5.30 -10.69 -22.18
C ARG A 224 4.58 -11.22 -23.41
N ASN A 225 3.43 -11.86 -23.25
CA ASN A 225 2.63 -12.40 -24.35
C ASN A 225 2.09 -11.29 -25.27
N SER A 226 1.92 -10.07 -24.73
CA SER A 226 1.55 -8.86 -25.48
C SER A 226 2.80 -8.07 -25.95
N ARG A 227 3.91 -8.72 -26.22
CA ARG A 227 5.15 -8.11 -26.75
C ARG A 227 5.77 -7.04 -25.83
N ASN A 228 5.50 -7.09 -24.52
CA ASN A 228 5.82 -6.07 -23.51
C ASN A 228 5.16 -4.70 -23.78
N ASP A 229 4.07 -4.69 -24.51
CA ASP A 229 3.28 -3.50 -24.82
C ASP A 229 2.00 -3.48 -23.96
N ILE A 230 1.83 -2.40 -23.18
CA ILE A 230 0.70 -2.22 -22.28
C ILE A 230 -0.59 -2.05 -23.07
N SER A 231 -0.59 -1.25 -24.13
CA SER A 231 -1.79 -0.97 -24.93
C SER A 231 -2.29 -2.21 -25.66
N ILE A 232 -1.39 -3.04 -26.19
CA ILE A 232 -1.75 -4.35 -26.78
C ILE A 232 -2.36 -5.25 -25.71
N MET A 233 -1.75 -5.32 -24.52
CA MET A 233 -2.26 -6.14 -23.43
C MET A 233 -3.65 -5.69 -22.98
N GLU A 234 -3.87 -4.39 -22.85
CA GLU A 234 -5.17 -3.82 -22.48
C GLU A 234 -6.25 -4.18 -23.50
N LYS A 235 -5.98 -3.98 -24.79
CA LYS A 235 -6.89 -4.31 -25.87
C LYS A 235 -7.20 -5.81 -25.96
N ASP A 236 -6.17 -6.64 -25.93
CA ASP A 236 -6.31 -8.08 -26.23
C ASP A 236 -6.74 -8.91 -24.99
N ILE A 237 -6.56 -8.39 -23.77
CA ILE A 237 -6.82 -9.14 -22.54
C ILE A 237 -7.86 -8.42 -21.67
N LEU A 238 -7.64 -7.14 -21.32
CA LEU A 238 -8.51 -6.44 -20.38
C LEU A 238 -9.88 -6.11 -20.97
N MET A 239 -9.90 -5.61 -22.20
CA MET A 239 -11.12 -5.21 -22.89
C MET A 239 -12.02 -6.39 -23.32
N LYS A 240 -11.60 -7.65 -23.08
CA LYS A 240 -12.53 -8.80 -23.18
C LYS A 240 -13.60 -8.79 -22.09
N ASN A 241 -13.37 -8.09 -20.98
CA ASN A 241 -14.42 -7.81 -20.01
C ASN A 241 -15.24 -6.62 -20.51
N PRO A 242 -16.57 -6.77 -20.73
CA PRO A 242 -17.40 -5.71 -21.34
C PRO A 242 -17.50 -4.43 -20.51
N PHE A 243 -17.27 -4.50 -19.20
CA PHE A 243 -17.18 -3.31 -18.34
C PHE A 243 -15.88 -2.55 -18.58
N LEU A 244 -14.76 -3.26 -18.72
CA LEU A 244 -13.47 -2.64 -19.02
C LEU A 244 -13.44 -2.10 -20.45
N GLU A 245 -14.00 -2.83 -21.43
CA GLU A 245 -14.12 -2.32 -22.80
C GLU A 245 -14.82 -0.95 -22.82
N ARG A 246 -15.96 -0.83 -22.11
CA ARG A 246 -16.68 0.44 -22.01
C ARG A 246 -15.85 1.54 -21.38
N ILE A 247 -15.12 1.25 -20.29
CA ILE A 247 -14.27 2.22 -19.60
C ILE A 247 -13.14 2.65 -20.52
N PHE A 248 -12.38 1.72 -21.09
CA PHE A 248 -11.22 2.01 -21.94
C PHE A 248 -11.60 2.77 -23.23
N SER A 249 -12.81 2.53 -23.76
CA SER A 249 -13.28 3.17 -24.99
C SER A 249 -13.86 4.57 -24.79
N ASN A 250 -14.31 4.93 -23.57
CA ASN A 250 -15.04 6.18 -23.35
C ASN A 250 -14.42 7.10 -22.27
N ALA A 251 -13.35 6.69 -21.63
CA ALA A 251 -12.72 7.51 -20.60
C ALA A 251 -11.86 8.64 -21.19
N GLU A 252 -11.86 9.79 -20.52
CA GLU A 252 -10.87 10.83 -20.71
C GLU A 252 -9.62 10.48 -19.87
N TRP A 253 -8.50 10.25 -20.53
CA TRP A 253 -7.23 9.90 -19.88
C TRP A 253 -6.51 11.15 -19.39
N LEU A 254 -6.14 11.18 -18.12
CA LEU A 254 -5.47 12.32 -17.49
C LEU A 254 -3.93 12.16 -17.45
N TYR A 255 -3.43 11.03 -17.89
CA TYR A 255 -2.01 10.75 -18.11
C TYR A 255 -1.75 10.45 -19.58
N GLU A 256 -0.68 10.99 -20.13
CA GLU A 256 -0.20 10.62 -21.46
C GLU A 256 0.31 9.18 -21.46
N GLU A 257 1.06 8.82 -20.42
CA GLU A 257 1.64 7.49 -20.22
C GLU A 257 1.21 6.89 -18.88
N PRO A 258 0.96 5.57 -18.82
CA PRO A 258 0.58 4.90 -17.58
C PRO A 258 1.73 4.83 -16.58
N LEU A 259 1.40 4.89 -15.30
CA LEU A 259 2.34 4.52 -14.26
C LEU A 259 2.38 3.01 -14.10
N ALA A 260 3.55 2.41 -14.22
CA ALA A 260 3.71 0.97 -14.11
C ALA A 260 4.78 0.57 -13.09
N ILE A 261 4.53 -0.51 -12.37
CA ILE A 261 5.50 -1.17 -11.50
C ILE A 261 5.51 -2.68 -11.75
N SER A 262 6.66 -3.29 -11.62
CA SER A 262 6.87 -4.72 -11.81
C SER A 262 7.44 -5.40 -10.57
N ARG A 263 7.60 -6.73 -10.64
CA ARG A 263 8.21 -7.56 -9.58
C ARG A 263 7.48 -7.47 -8.24
N ILE A 264 6.15 -7.32 -8.27
CA ILE A 264 5.32 -7.36 -7.06
C ILE A 264 5.30 -8.79 -6.53
N SER A 265 5.49 -8.95 -5.22
CA SER A 265 5.51 -10.25 -4.54
C SER A 265 4.62 -10.22 -3.30
N PHE A 266 3.74 -11.21 -3.16
CA PHE A 266 2.89 -11.45 -2.00
C PHE A 266 3.45 -12.53 -1.07
N ASN A 267 4.71 -12.92 -1.25
CA ASN A 267 5.40 -13.84 -0.35
C ASN A 267 5.49 -13.23 1.07
N LYS A 268 5.58 -14.10 2.06
CA LYS A 268 5.76 -13.67 3.46
C LYS A 268 7.07 -12.90 3.60
N LYS A 269 7.04 -11.83 4.40
CA LYS A 269 8.20 -10.98 4.74
C LYS A 269 8.39 -10.97 6.27
N SER A 270 9.61 -10.72 6.72
CA SER A 270 9.95 -10.48 8.12
C SER A 270 9.54 -9.06 8.53
N GLN A 271 9.13 -8.88 9.77
CA GLN A 271 8.78 -7.59 10.35
C GLN A 271 9.99 -6.86 10.95
N VAL A 272 11.06 -7.59 11.21
CA VAL A 272 12.36 -7.06 11.64
C VAL A 272 13.44 -7.67 10.77
N GLU A 273 14.40 -6.88 10.34
CA GLU A 273 15.54 -7.32 9.55
C GLU A 273 16.79 -6.51 9.94
N ASN A 274 17.86 -7.15 10.38
CA ASN A 274 19.06 -6.48 10.85
C ASN A 274 18.76 -5.38 11.89
N HIS A 275 17.87 -5.65 12.85
CA HIS A 275 17.37 -4.73 13.86
C HIS A 275 16.53 -3.55 13.33
N VAL A 276 16.28 -3.46 12.04
CA VAL A 276 15.40 -2.44 11.41
C VAL A 276 13.96 -2.92 11.47
N LEU A 277 13.05 -2.10 12.01
CA LEU A 277 11.62 -2.37 12.00
C LEU A 277 11.05 -2.14 10.60
N MET A 278 10.47 -3.17 10.00
CA MET A 278 9.81 -3.06 8.69
C MET A 278 8.35 -2.64 8.87
N ILE A 279 7.93 -1.58 8.19
CA ILE A 279 6.56 -1.06 8.29
C ILE A 279 5.89 -0.96 6.91
N GLY A 280 4.56 -1.00 6.88
CA GLY A 280 3.79 -0.99 5.65
C GLY A 280 4.12 -2.18 4.73
N ASP A 281 4.12 -1.95 3.41
CA ASP A 281 4.39 -2.99 2.40
C ASP A 281 5.78 -3.63 2.54
N THR A 282 6.69 -2.98 3.25
CA THR A 282 8.02 -3.52 3.53
C THR A 282 7.96 -4.70 4.51
N ALA A 283 7.01 -4.68 5.46
CA ALA A 283 6.75 -5.75 6.43
C ALA A 283 5.87 -6.87 5.84
N GLY A 284 4.99 -6.53 4.92
CA GLY A 284 4.09 -7.49 4.28
C GLY A 284 3.11 -6.81 3.35
N LEU A 285 2.90 -7.39 2.19
CA LEU A 285 2.00 -6.86 1.17
C LEU A 285 0.70 -7.64 1.16
N ILE A 286 -0.42 -6.97 1.44
CA ILE A 286 -1.75 -7.54 1.20
C ILE A 286 -2.06 -7.49 -0.30
N THR A 287 -2.87 -8.44 -0.75
CA THR A 287 -3.34 -8.40 -2.14
C THR A 287 -4.21 -7.16 -2.34
N PRO A 288 -3.98 -6.36 -3.41
CA PRO A 288 -4.71 -5.12 -3.64
C PRO A 288 -6.22 -5.30 -3.75
N LEU A 289 -6.67 -6.52 -4.11
CA LEU A 289 -8.06 -6.96 -4.14
C LEU A 289 -8.83 -6.65 -2.84
N CYS A 290 -8.14 -6.64 -1.70
CA CYS A 290 -8.76 -6.38 -0.40
C CYS A 290 -8.97 -4.89 -0.12
N GLY A 291 -8.41 -3.98 -0.92
CA GLY A 291 -8.55 -2.53 -0.74
C GLY A 291 -7.88 -1.94 0.51
N ASN A 292 -7.13 -2.74 1.29
CA ASN A 292 -6.68 -2.36 2.65
C ASN A 292 -5.19 -2.09 2.79
N GLY A 293 -4.42 -2.05 1.70
CA GLY A 293 -2.98 -1.85 1.77
C GLY A 293 -2.58 -0.52 2.43
N MET A 294 -3.31 0.56 2.14
CA MET A 294 -3.04 1.88 2.70
C MET A 294 -3.35 1.92 4.20
N SER A 295 -4.50 1.37 4.61
CA SER A 295 -4.88 1.29 6.03
C SER A 295 -3.92 0.43 6.84
N MET A 296 -3.48 -0.70 6.30
CA MET A 296 -2.45 -1.54 6.94
C MET A 296 -1.12 -0.79 7.08
N ALA A 297 -0.73 0.02 6.10
CA ALA A 297 0.48 0.82 6.17
C ALA A 297 0.40 1.86 7.29
N LEU A 298 -0.74 2.56 7.42
CA LEU A 298 -1.00 3.51 8.50
C LEU A 298 -1.05 2.81 9.87
N HIS A 299 -1.79 1.72 9.99
CA HIS A 299 -1.87 0.97 11.25
C HIS A 299 -0.50 0.40 11.68
N SER A 300 0.31 -0.09 10.72
CA SER A 300 1.65 -0.57 11.04
C SER A 300 2.57 0.55 11.54
N SER A 301 2.37 1.81 11.11
CA SER A 301 3.11 2.95 11.65
C SER A 301 2.76 3.25 13.09
N LYS A 302 1.47 3.13 13.47
CA LYS A 302 1.01 3.26 14.85
C LYS A 302 1.63 2.20 15.75
N LEU A 303 1.55 0.92 15.34
CA LEU A 303 2.16 -0.17 16.10
C LEU A 303 3.67 0.00 16.27
N ALA A 304 4.38 0.42 15.22
CA ALA A 304 5.81 0.67 15.31
C ALA A 304 6.11 1.85 16.22
N PHE A 305 5.30 2.92 16.17
CA PHE A 305 5.47 4.06 17.05
C PHE A 305 5.32 3.69 18.53
N GLU A 306 4.31 2.91 18.90
CA GLU A 306 4.07 2.47 20.29
C GLU A 306 5.30 1.74 20.87
N GLU A 307 5.90 0.84 20.11
CA GLU A 307 7.08 0.09 20.54
C GLU A 307 8.37 0.93 20.52
N ILE A 308 8.54 1.79 19.51
CA ILE A 308 9.66 2.74 19.44
C ILE A 308 9.60 3.72 20.61
N HIS A 309 8.41 4.23 20.94
CA HIS A 309 8.20 5.13 22.07
C HIS A 309 8.61 4.48 23.39
N SER A 310 8.14 3.25 23.65
CA SER A 310 8.52 2.49 24.85
C SER A 310 10.05 2.28 24.96
N PHE A 311 10.70 1.96 23.85
CA PHE A 311 12.16 1.81 23.80
C PHE A 311 12.89 3.13 24.06
N LEU A 312 12.47 4.22 23.45
CA LEU A 312 13.12 5.53 23.60
C LEU A 312 12.92 6.12 25.00
N GLN A 313 11.80 5.82 25.65
CA GLN A 313 11.54 6.16 27.07
C GLN A 313 12.30 5.27 28.06
N GLY A 314 12.94 4.20 27.60
CA GLY A 314 13.67 3.26 28.45
C GLY A 314 12.78 2.28 29.22
N THR A 315 11.50 2.16 28.88
CA THR A 315 10.55 1.21 29.47
C THR A 315 10.65 -0.18 28.84
N SER A 316 11.27 -0.31 27.68
CA SER A 316 11.62 -1.57 27.04
C SER A 316 13.04 -1.53 26.46
N ASN A 317 13.66 -2.69 26.28
CA ASN A 317 14.91 -2.82 25.57
C ASN A 317 14.69 -3.12 24.08
N ARG A 318 15.75 -3.11 23.26
CA ARG A 318 15.67 -3.35 21.82
C ARG A 318 15.04 -4.70 21.46
N PHE A 319 15.43 -5.76 22.15
CA PHE A 319 14.92 -7.10 21.91
C PHE A 319 13.42 -7.19 22.18
N GLU A 320 12.96 -6.58 23.27
CA GLU A 320 11.55 -6.50 23.63
C GLU A 320 10.77 -5.69 22.57
N MET A 321 11.25 -4.53 22.16
CA MET A 321 10.66 -3.71 21.09
C MET A 321 10.45 -4.53 19.80
N GLU A 322 11.48 -5.25 19.36
CA GLU A 322 11.45 -6.03 18.12
C GLU A 322 10.46 -7.20 18.19
N ILE A 323 10.43 -7.90 19.33
CA ILE A 323 9.50 -9.02 19.55
C ILE A 323 8.07 -8.53 19.66
N GLN A 324 7.80 -7.50 20.46
CA GLN A 324 6.46 -6.97 20.67
C GLN A 324 5.89 -6.41 19.36
N TYR A 325 6.69 -5.64 18.61
CA TYR A 325 6.29 -5.20 17.28
C TYR A 325 5.89 -6.37 16.36
N THR A 326 6.72 -7.41 16.30
CA THR A 326 6.46 -8.59 15.46
C THR A 326 5.18 -9.29 15.87
N GLN A 327 4.94 -9.47 17.17
CA GLN A 327 3.74 -10.11 17.71
C GLN A 327 2.48 -9.29 17.43
N GLN A 328 2.51 -7.97 17.66
CA GLN A 328 1.40 -7.08 17.35
C GLN A 328 1.10 -7.08 15.85
N TRP A 329 2.13 -6.98 15.02
CA TRP A 329 1.97 -7.02 13.57
C TRP A 329 1.29 -8.31 13.09
N GLU A 330 1.76 -9.48 13.52
CA GLU A 330 1.15 -10.79 13.17
C GLU A 330 -0.29 -10.91 13.71
N LYS A 331 -0.56 -10.43 14.90
CA LYS A 331 -1.90 -10.41 15.52
C LYS A 331 -2.91 -9.63 14.67
N TYR A 332 -2.55 -8.43 14.21
CA TYR A 332 -3.45 -7.56 13.45
C TYR A 332 -3.54 -7.91 11.97
N PHE A 333 -2.44 -8.37 11.36
CA PHE A 333 -2.37 -8.51 9.90
C PHE A 333 -2.22 -9.96 9.40
N GLY A 334 -1.74 -10.88 10.21
CA GLY A 334 -1.44 -12.24 9.77
C GLY A 334 -2.64 -12.94 9.12
N ARG A 335 -3.81 -12.90 9.75
CA ARG A 335 -5.06 -13.48 9.24
C ARG A 335 -5.55 -12.80 7.97
N ARG A 336 -5.48 -11.46 7.90
CA ARG A 336 -5.91 -10.68 6.72
C ARG A 336 -5.06 -11.01 5.48
N LEU A 337 -3.74 -11.12 5.66
CA LEU A 337 -2.82 -11.52 4.60
C LEU A 337 -3.09 -12.94 4.09
N GLN A 338 -3.44 -13.86 4.99
CA GLN A 338 -3.84 -15.23 4.61
C GLN A 338 -5.14 -15.23 3.82
N ALA A 339 -6.17 -14.52 4.29
CA ALA A 339 -7.45 -14.37 3.62
C ALA A 339 -7.27 -13.73 2.22
N GLY A 340 -6.48 -12.67 2.11
CA GLY A 340 -6.18 -12.03 0.84
C GLY A 340 -5.51 -12.97 -0.16
N ARG A 341 -4.47 -13.72 0.26
CA ARG A 341 -3.82 -14.72 -0.59
C ARG A 341 -4.76 -15.85 -1.02
N TRP A 342 -5.71 -16.24 -0.16
CA TRP A 342 -6.72 -17.23 -0.50
C TRP A 342 -7.70 -16.68 -1.55
N LEU A 343 -8.23 -15.49 -1.34
CA LEU A 343 -9.14 -14.82 -2.28
C LEU A 343 -8.50 -14.63 -3.66
N GLN A 344 -7.23 -14.24 -3.71
CA GLN A 344 -6.53 -14.01 -4.98
C GLN A 344 -6.50 -15.24 -5.89
N ARG A 345 -6.61 -16.47 -5.36
CA ARG A 345 -6.64 -17.69 -6.17
C ARG A 345 -7.89 -17.81 -7.05
N PHE A 346 -8.98 -17.11 -6.68
CA PHE A 346 -10.23 -17.12 -7.44
C PHE A 346 -10.30 -16.01 -8.49
N PHE A 347 -9.43 -14.99 -8.38
CA PHE A 347 -9.40 -13.88 -9.31
C PHE A 347 -8.45 -14.18 -10.49
N GLY A 348 -8.77 -13.60 -11.66
CA GLY A 348 -7.97 -13.80 -12.88
C GLY A 348 -8.20 -15.13 -13.59
N ASN A 349 -9.16 -15.95 -13.18
CA ASN A 349 -9.56 -17.16 -13.90
C ASN A 349 -11.07 -17.16 -14.13
N THR A 350 -11.50 -17.25 -15.39
CA THR A 350 -12.91 -17.15 -15.79
C THR A 350 -13.78 -18.22 -15.13
N ARG A 351 -13.30 -19.47 -15.03
CA ARG A 351 -14.10 -20.56 -14.48
C ARG A 351 -14.28 -20.40 -12.96
N SER A 352 -13.19 -20.13 -12.23
CA SER A 352 -13.25 -19.98 -10.78
C SER A 352 -13.99 -18.69 -10.36
N SER A 353 -13.82 -17.58 -11.07
CA SER A 353 -14.55 -16.33 -10.80
C SER A 353 -16.05 -16.49 -11.05
N ASN A 354 -16.46 -17.13 -12.16
CA ASN A 354 -17.87 -17.39 -12.45
C ASN A 354 -18.49 -18.34 -11.42
N LEU A 355 -17.78 -19.41 -11.04
CA LEU A 355 -18.25 -20.34 -10.00
C LEU A 355 -18.41 -19.61 -8.66
N LEU A 356 -17.42 -18.83 -8.24
CA LEU A 356 -17.47 -18.06 -7.01
C LEU A 356 -18.69 -17.15 -6.99
N ILE A 357 -18.88 -16.31 -8.02
CA ILE A 357 -20.00 -15.35 -8.09
C ILE A 357 -21.33 -16.10 -8.07
N LYS A 358 -21.50 -17.18 -8.87
CA LYS A 358 -22.73 -17.99 -8.85
C LYS A 358 -23.04 -18.54 -7.46
N THR A 359 -22.02 -19.02 -6.76
CA THR A 359 -22.19 -19.67 -5.46
C THR A 359 -22.49 -18.68 -4.34
N VAL A 360 -21.85 -17.51 -4.35
CA VAL A 360 -21.97 -16.54 -3.24
C VAL A 360 -23.11 -15.53 -3.45
N LYS A 361 -23.53 -15.26 -4.68
CA LYS A 361 -24.59 -14.30 -5.01
C LYS A 361 -25.92 -14.54 -4.27
N PRO A 362 -26.38 -15.79 -4.06
CA PRO A 362 -27.61 -16.06 -3.28
C PRO A 362 -27.45 -15.80 -1.77
N PHE A 363 -26.21 -15.59 -1.28
CA PHE A 363 -25.92 -15.50 0.16
C PHE A 363 -25.24 -14.18 0.53
N PRO A 364 -25.96 -13.03 0.51
CA PRO A 364 -25.37 -11.69 0.73
C PRO A 364 -24.69 -11.55 2.11
N LYS A 365 -25.22 -12.19 3.15
CA LYS A 365 -24.59 -12.21 4.48
C LYS A 365 -23.23 -12.91 4.48
N PHE A 366 -23.07 -13.96 3.68
CA PHE A 366 -21.80 -14.64 3.52
C PHE A 366 -20.78 -13.80 2.75
N VAL A 367 -21.22 -13.07 1.73
CA VAL A 367 -20.36 -12.10 1.01
C VAL A 367 -19.86 -11.02 1.97
N SER A 368 -20.75 -10.42 2.77
CA SER A 368 -20.37 -9.42 3.79
C SER A 368 -19.38 -9.99 4.80
N PHE A 369 -19.57 -11.22 5.25
CA PHE A 369 -18.63 -11.91 6.12
C PHE A 369 -17.24 -12.07 5.49
N LEU A 370 -17.17 -12.50 4.22
CA LEU A 370 -15.88 -12.63 3.50
C LEU A 370 -15.16 -11.27 3.37
N ILE A 371 -15.90 -10.21 3.06
CA ILE A 371 -15.36 -8.86 3.00
C ILE A 371 -14.78 -8.46 4.36
N GLN A 372 -15.51 -8.68 5.46
CA GLN A 372 -15.05 -8.36 6.81
C GLN A 372 -13.75 -9.09 7.21
N GLN A 373 -13.49 -10.32 6.69
CA GLN A 373 -12.23 -11.02 6.96
C GLN A 373 -10.99 -10.31 6.38
N THR A 374 -11.18 -9.41 5.42
CA THR A 374 -10.09 -8.64 4.81
C THR A 374 -9.96 -7.23 5.38
N HIS A 375 -10.97 -6.74 6.09
CA HIS A 375 -11.00 -5.42 6.70
C HIS A 375 -10.65 -5.50 8.21
N GLY A 376 -10.19 -4.38 8.75
CA GLY A 376 -9.93 -4.23 10.18
C GLY A 376 -11.04 -3.51 10.91
N LYS A 377 -10.76 -3.25 12.17
CA LYS A 377 -11.54 -2.31 13.00
C LYS A 377 -10.88 -0.94 12.94
N PRO A 378 -11.62 0.15 13.14
CA PRO A 378 -11.03 1.48 13.37
C PRO A 378 -9.96 1.44 14.46
N PHE A 379 -8.86 2.18 14.29
CA PHE A 379 -7.67 2.17 15.16
C PHE A 379 -7.14 3.57 15.44
#